data_f7fe6c667d9c904f3a538ca42b934a61
#
_entry.id   f7fe6c667d9c904f3a538ca42b934a61
#
_cell.length_a   1.000
_cell.length_b   1.000
_cell.length_c   1.000
_cell.angle_alpha   90.00
_cell.angle_beta   90.00
_cell.angle_gamma   90.00
#
_symmetry.space_group_name_H-M   'P 1'
#
loop_
_entity.id
_entity.type
_entity.pdbx_description
1 polymer ?
#
loop_
_entity_poly.entity_id
_entity_poly.type
_entity_poly.pdbx_seq_one_letter_code
_entity_poly.pdbx_strand_id
1 'polypeptide(L)'
;MVKHIVCWNLFENAKGKTKQQNALEIKEKLLDLKNKIPQIQTIEVGINSDKANPDNYDVVLITEFNNFEDLEVYQKHPAHQDFVEFVTPLRSDKIAVDFEK
;
A
#
# COMPACT_ATOMS: atom_id res chain seq x y z
N MET A 1 -3.96 -16.91 9.82
CA MET A 1 -3.75 -15.50 9.44
C MET A 1 -3.74 -15.36 7.92
N VAL A 2 -4.29 -14.30 7.44
CA VAL A 2 -4.24 -13.94 6.02
C VAL A 2 -3.19 -12.86 5.82
N LYS A 3 -2.28 -13.05 4.89
CA LYS A 3 -1.29 -12.04 4.52
C LYS A 3 -1.70 -11.41 3.19
N HIS A 4 -1.79 -10.09 3.17
CA HIS A 4 -2.18 -9.27 2.02
C HIS A 4 -0.98 -8.43 1.60
N ILE A 5 -0.50 -8.64 0.39
CA ILE A 5 0.69 -7.94 -0.13
C ILE A 5 0.29 -7.19 -1.40
N VAL A 6 0.61 -5.91 -1.45
CA VAL A 6 0.37 -5.05 -2.61
C VAL A 6 1.67 -4.34 -2.98
N CYS A 7 1.96 -4.29 -4.27
CA CYS A 7 3.08 -3.49 -4.78
C CYS A 7 2.55 -2.50 -5.81
N TRP A 8 3.11 -1.30 -5.79
CA TRP A 8 2.78 -0.24 -6.75
C TRP A 8 4.02 0.21 -7.49
N ASN A 9 3.87 0.41 -8.80
CA ASN A 9 4.78 1.26 -9.57
C ASN A 9 4.18 2.66 -9.65
N LEU A 10 5.03 3.67 -9.58
CA LEU A 10 4.62 5.06 -9.60
C LEU A 10 5.11 5.74 -10.88
N PHE A 11 4.38 6.72 -11.35
CA PHE A 11 4.88 7.62 -12.40
C PHE A 11 6.07 8.41 -11.86
N GLU A 12 7.01 8.77 -12.75
CA GLU A 12 8.17 9.57 -12.37
C GLU A 12 7.79 10.90 -11.73
N ASN A 13 6.71 11.51 -12.24
CA ASN A 13 6.15 12.75 -11.71
C ASN A 13 4.63 12.66 -11.77
N ALA A 14 3.96 13.04 -10.71
CA ALA A 14 2.51 13.09 -10.65
C ALA A 14 2.06 14.09 -9.60
N LYS A 15 0.97 14.80 -9.88
CA LYS A 15 0.40 15.78 -8.95
C LYS A 15 1.41 16.83 -8.47
N GLY A 16 2.33 17.22 -9.34
CA GLY A 16 3.34 18.24 -9.03
C GLY A 16 4.48 17.77 -8.15
N LYS A 17 4.63 16.46 -7.93
CA LYS A 17 5.65 15.87 -7.06
C LYS A 17 6.41 14.78 -7.77
N THR A 18 7.64 14.53 -7.31
CA THR A 18 8.47 13.44 -7.83
C THR A 18 7.98 12.08 -7.31
N LYS A 19 8.46 11.00 -7.95
CA LYS A 19 8.21 9.64 -7.49
C LYS A 19 8.60 9.47 -6.01
N GLN A 20 9.77 9.97 -5.61
CA GLN A 20 10.26 9.84 -4.25
C GLN A 20 9.36 10.56 -3.24
N GLN A 21 8.91 11.76 -3.57
CA GLN A 21 7.99 12.51 -2.71
C GLN A 21 6.65 11.79 -2.58
N ASN A 22 6.14 11.27 -3.69
CA ASN A 22 4.87 10.52 -3.69
C ASN A 22 4.99 9.21 -2.91
N ALA A 23 6.12 8.49 -3.04
CA ALA A 23 6.35 7.25 -2.30
C ALA A 23 6.35 7.48 -0.78
N LEU A 24 7.00 8.54 -0.32
CA LEU A 24 7.01 8.88 1.12
C LEU A 24 5.61 9.21 1.63
N GLU A 25 4.84 9.96 0.88
CA GLU A 25 3.47 10.30 1.26
C GLU A 25 2.55 9.08 1.28
N ILE A 26 2.71 8.18 0.30
CA ILE A 26 2.00 6.90 0.26
C ILE A 26 2.31 6.09 1.52
N LYS A 27 3.59 5.99 1.89
CA LYS A 27 4.01 5.25 3.09
C LYS A 27 3.36 5.80 4.35
N GLU A 28 3.37 7.12 4.53
CA GLU A 28 2.76 7.77 5.70
C GLU A 28 1.27 7.47 5.80
N LYS A 29 0.55 7.59 4.68
CA LYS A 29 -0.89 7.34 4.65
C LYS A 29 -1.22 5.86 4.89
N LEU A 30 -0.43 4.94 4.35
CA LEU A 30 -0.63 3.51 4.58
C LEU A 30 -0.42 3.16 6.06
N LEU A 31 0.68 3.62 6.65
CA LEU A 31 0.95 3.34 8.06
C LEU A 31 -0.14 3.88 8.98
N ASP A 32 -0.74 5.01 8.64
CA ASP A 32 -1.83 5.60 9.42
C ASP A 32 -3.12 4.77 9.35
N LEU A 33 -3.31 3.93 8.34
CA LEU A 33 -4.48 3.07 8.24
C LEU A 33 -4.62 2.13 9.44
N LYS A 34 -3.50 1.71 10.05
CA LYS A 34 -3.54 0.85 11.24
C LYS A 34 -4.24 1.53 12.41
N ASN A 35 -4.14 2.85 12.50
CA ASN A 35 -4.81 3.65 13.55
C ASN A 35 -6.30 3.79 13.29
N LYS A 36 -6.74 3.60 12.06
CA LYS A 36 -8.14 3.84 11.64
C LYS A 36 -8.93 2.57 11.43
N ILE A 37 -8.26 1.45 11.13
CA ILE A 37 -8.91 0.18 10.78
C ILE A 37 -8.45 -0.90 11.76
N PRO A 38 -9.29 -1.23 12.77
CA PRO A 38 -8.88 -2.17 13.83
C PRO A 38 -8.59 -3.60 13.34
N GLN A 39 -9.11 -3.99 12.17
CA GLN A 39 -8.90 -5.33 11.62
C GLN A 39 -7.46 -5.58 11.19
N ILE A 40 -6.66 -4.54 10.98
CA ILE A 40 -5.26 -4.69 10.61
C ILE A 40 -4.47 -5.16 11.82
N GLN A 41 -3.91 -6.38 11.76
CA GLN A 41 -3.11 -6.94 12.86
C GLN A 41 -1.67 -6.41 12.81
N THR A 42 -1.07 -6.44 11.63
CA THR A 42 0.27 -5.90 11.39
C THR A 42 0.29 -5.14 10.07
N ILE A 43 1.15 -4.14 9.98
CA ILE A 43 1.36 -3.40 8.76
C ILE A 43 2.84 -3.05 8.62
N GLU A 44 3.36 -3.26 7.41
CA GLU A 44 4.72 -2.89 7.04
C GLU A 44 4.68 -2.26 5.66
N VAL A 45 5.44 -1.20 5.45
CA VAL A 45 5.55 -0.53 4.15
C VAL A 45 7.01 -0.35 3.82
N GLY A 46 7.41 -0.80 2.63
CA GLY A 46 8.77 -0.63 2.11
C GLY A 46 8.77 0.21 0.84
N ILE A 47 9.82 1.00 0.68
CA ILE A 47 10.08 1.75 -0.55
C ILE A 47 11.34 1.15 -1.17
N ASN A 48 11.31 0.89 -2.49
CA ASN A 48 12.46 0.32 -3.18
C ASN A 48 13.70 1.17 -2.91
N SER A 49 14.81 0.52 -2.52
CA SER A 49 16.05 1.21 -2.25
C SER A 49 16.67 1.78 -3.55
N ASP A 50 17.29 2.95 -3.48
CA ASP A 50 18.03 3.50 -4.60
C ASP A 50 19.27 2.67 -4.95
N LYS A 51 19.68 1.73 -4.07
CA LYS A 51 20.73 0.74 -4.32
C LYS A 51 20.22 -0.55 -4.98
N ALA A 52 18.90 -0.73 -5.04
CA ALA A 52 18.27 -1.91 -5.62
C ALA A 52 18.08 -1.73 -7.13
N ASN A 53 17.62 -2.80 -7.79
CA ASN A 53 17.29 -2.75 -9.21
C ASN A 53 16.19 -1.72 -9.45
N PRO A 54 16.41 -0.71 -10.31
CA PRO A 54 15.40 0.32 -10.56
C PRO A 54 14.16 -0.21 -11.29
N ASP A 55 14.21 -1.41 -11.85
CA ASP A 55 13.05 -2.06 -12.50
C ASP A 55 12.11 -2.75 -11.51
N ASN A 56 12.49 -2.82 -10.23
CA ASN A 56 11.60 -3.32 -9.18
C ASN A 56 10.39 -2.39 -9.01
N TYR A 57 9.30 -2.92 -8.43
CA TYR A 57 8.19 -2.07 -8.01
C TYR A 57 8.66 -1.08 -6.95
N ASP A 58 8.00 0.08 -6.88
CA ASP A 58 8.48 1.22 -6.09
C ASP A 58 8.10 1.14 -4.62
N VAL A 59 6.90 0.63 -4.31
CA VAL A 59 6.36 0.59 -2.94
C VAL A 59 5.72 -0.76 -2.69
N VAL A 60 5.96 -1.33 -1.51
CA VAL A 60 5.31 -2.56 -1.07
C VAL A 60 4.54 -2.33 0.23
N LEU A 61 3.33 -2.85 0.30
CA LEU A 61 2.51 -2.93 1.50
C LEU A 61 2.39 -4.39 1.91
N ILE A 62 2.65 -4.68 3.18
CA ILE A 62 2.46 -6.00 3.77
C ILE A 62 1.55 -5.85 4.98
N THR A 63 0.37 -6.45 4.93
CA THR A 63 -0.60 -6.43 6.03
C THR A 63 -1.02 -7.84 6.39
N GLU A 64 -1.39 -8.03 7.67
CA GLU A 64 -1.93 -9.30 8.15
C GLU A 64 -3.30 -9.08 8.78
N PHE A 65 -4.21 -10.02 8.53
CA PHE A 65 -5.57 -10.04 9.07
C PHE A 65 -5.85 -11.41 9.68
N ASN A 66 -6.78 -11.49 10.63
CA ASN A 66 -7.14 -12.76 11.25
C ASN A 66 -7.77 -13.74 10.24
N ASN A 67 -8.53 -13.22 9.29
CA ASN A 67 -9.27 -14.01 8.30
C ASN A 67 -9.62 -13.16 7.08
N PHE A 68 -10.20 -13.77 6.04
CA PHE A 68 -10.61 -13.06 4.84
C PHE A 68 -11.78 -12.10 5.08
N GLU A 69 -12.62 -12.38 6.05
CA GLU A 69 -13.73 -11.46 6.40
C GLU A 69 -13.18 -10.11 6.88
N ASP A 70 -12.14 -10.15 7.71
CA ASP A 70 -11.47 -8.93 8.19
C ASP A 70 -10.76 -8.19 7.05
N LEU A 71 -10.15 -8.91 6.12
CA LEU A 71 -9.57 -8.31 4.91
C LEU A 71 -10.64 -7.58 4.11
N GLU A 72 -11.82 -8.19 3.95
CA GLU A 72 -12.92 -7.57 3.22
C GLU A 72 -13.42 -6.29 3.92
N VAL A 73 -13.53 -6.32 5.25
CA VAL A 73 -13.88 -5.12 6.04
C VAL A 73 -12.87 -4.00 5.79
N TYR A 74 -11.58 -4.32 5.78
CA TYR A 74 -10.52 -3.37 5.48
C TYR A 74 -10.69 -2.78 4.08
N GLN A 75 -10.91 -3.63 3.07
CA GLN A 75 -11.03 -3.17 1.68
C GLN A 75 -12.24 -2.25 1.47
N LYS A 76 -13.32 -2.45 2.20
CA LYS A 76 -14.54 -1.64 2.10
C LYS A 76 -14.55 -0.45 3.06
N HIS A 77 -13.58 -0.36 3.96
CA HIS A 77 -13.54 0.71 4.96
C HIS A 77 -13.35 2.08 4.29
N PRO A 78 -14.06 3.13 4.73
CA PRO A 78 -13.92 4.47 4.14
C PRO A 78 -12.47 4.99 4.11
N ALA A 79 -11.70 4.73 5.17
CA ALA A 79 -10.30 5.15 5.21
C ALA A 79 -9.47 4.48 4.09
N HIS A 80 -9.75 3.21 3.78
CA HIS A 80 -9.10 2.52 2.67
C HIS A 80 -9.53 3.09 1.33
N GLN A 81 -10.81 3.39 1.17
CA GLN A 81 -11.34 3.99 -0.06
C GLN A 81 -10.70 5.37 -0.32
N ASP A 82 -10.51 6.16 0.73
CA ASP A 82 -9.81 7.45 0.63
C ASP A 82 -8.37 7.26 0.15
N PHE A 83 -7.69 6.23 0.67
CA PHE A 83 -6.33 5.91 0.22
C PHE A 83 -6.32 5.50 -1.26
N VAL A 84 -7.27 4.67 -1.69
CA VAL A 84 -7.39 4.24 -3.10
C VAL A 84 -7.54 5.46 -4.02
N GLU A 85 -8.41 6.40 -3.65
CA GLU A 85 -8.57 7.64 -4.42
C GLU A 85 -7.28 8.45 -4.49
N PHE A 86 -6.56 8.52 -3.38
CA PHE A 86 -5.29 9.24 -3.30
C PHE A 86 -4.22 8.61 -4.19
N VAL A 87 -4.05 7.28 -4.14
CA VAL A 87 -2.94 6.61 -4.83
C VAL A 87 -3.20 6.40 -6.33
N THR A 88 -4.44 6.33 -6.75
CA THR A 88 -4.81 6.00 -8.14
C THR A 88 -4.14 6.91 -9.18
N PRO A 89 -4.13 8.25 -9.04
CA PRO A 89 -3.44 9.09 -10.02
C PRO A 89 -1.91 9.03 -9.93
N LEU A 90 -1.36 8.47 -8.85
CA LEU A 90 0.09 8.40 -8.65
C LEU A 90 0.70 7.10 -9.18
N ARG A 91 -0.09 6.03 -9.26
CA ARG A 91 0.42 4.73 -9.68
C ARG A 91 0.30 4.51 -11.17
N SER A 92 1.33 3.92 -11.75
CA SER A 92 1.31 3.44 -13.14
C SER A 92 0.89 1.98 -13.23
N ASP A 93 1.10 1.20 -12.16
CA ASP A 93 0.75 -0.21 -12.09
C ASP A 93 0.61 -0.66 -10.64
N LYS A 94 -0.08 -1.80 -10.47
CA LYS A 94 -0.34 -2.38 -9.15
C LYS A 94 -0.48 -3.89 -9.29
N ILE A 95 0.12 -4.63 -8.34
CA ILE A 95 -0.09 -6.08 -8.20
C ILE A 95 -0.44 -6.40 -6.75
N ALA A 96 -1.13 -7.51 -6.54
CA ALA A 96 -1.51 -7.94 -5.20
C ALA A 96 -1.51 -9.47 -5.10
N VAL A 97 -1.18 -9.97 -3.91
CA VAL A 97 -1.29 -11.38 -3.56
C VAL A 97 -1.87 -11.49 -2.15
N ASP A 98 -2.89 -12.33 -1.98
CA ASP A 98 -3.48 -12.63 -0.69
C ASP A 98 -3.35 -14.13 -0.44
N PHE A 99 -2.78 -14.51 0.69
CA PHE A 99 -2.63 -15.94 1.00
C PHE A 99 -2.78 -16.22 2.49
N GLU A 100 -3.17 -17.44 2.79
CA GLU A 100 -3.25 -17.94 4.15
C GLU A 100 -1.91 -18.55 4.56
N LYS A 101 -1.54 -18.35 5.80
CA LYS A 101 -0.32 -18.94 6.35
C LYS A 101 -0.56 -19.60 7.72
#